data_c8a637a50bfb1dd71aa40dd434af7209
#
_entry.id   c8a637a50bfb1dd71aa40dd434af7209
#
_cell.length_a   1.000
_cell.length_b   1.000
_cell.length_c   1.000
_cell.angle_alpha   90.00
_cell.angle_beta   90.00
_cell.angle_gamma   90.00
#
_symmetry.space_group_name_H-M   'P 1'
#
loop_
_entity.id
_entity.type
_entity.pdbx_description
1 polymer ?
#
loop_
_entity_poly.entity_id
_entity_poly.type
_entity_poly.pdbx_seq_one_letter_code
_entity_poly.pdbx_strand_id
1 'polypeptide(L)'
;KFIGEPTLRIEEDYLRIIRFIRFSIYYNHKKPDVETIESIKLNLSGIKKISKERILSELYKISQLKKLNNLLENKDIKNIFLIIFPELKYIDRIENLYHLLQTDIVIQTPELIFSILSIDEKNNSEYFAHKYKISNKLKKYLNFISNNYLKFKDEKNYLKKDFKKNIYKLGKVNIKNLIAFIYCADKIFSFNTLNKIINDIDKTNIPNFPFNGKYLMEQGLEDGKKIGY
;
A
#
# COMPACT_ATOMS: atom_id res chain seq x y z
N LYS A 1 -1.20 -26.90 0.93
CA LYS A 1 -1.35 -27.97 1.93
C LYS A 1 -0.09 -28.06 2.78
N PHE A 2 -0.26 -28.25 4.11
CA PHE A 2 0.87 -28.58 4.98
C PHE A 2 1.38 -29.99 4.67
N ILE A 3 2.68 -30.20 4.80
CA ILE A 3 3.28 -31.55 4.74
C ILE A 3 3.18 -32.14 6.14
N GLY A 4 2.42 -33.20 6.32
CA GLY A 4 2.07 -33.80 7.61
C GLY A 4 0.81 -33.19 8.22
N GLU A 5 0.62 -33.41 9.53
CA GLU A 5 -0.56 -32.94 10.25
C GLU A 5 -0.53 -31.40 10.40
N PRO A 6 -1.60 -30.70 9.94
CA PRO A 6 -1.61 -29.22 9.92
C PRO A 6 -1.43 -28.60 11.30
N THR A 7 -2.12 -29.11 12.32
CA THR A 7 -2.07 -28.58 13.69
C THR A 7 -0.67 -28.62 14.25
N LEU A 8 0.00 -29.77 14.21
CA LEU A 8 1.38 -29.91 14.72
C LEU A 8 2.35 -28.98 13.99
N ARG A 9 2.19 -28.88 12.65
CA ARG A 9 3.06 -28.00 11.86
C ARG A 9 2.84 -26.52 12.14
N ILE A 10 1.63 -26.09 12.49
CA ILE A 10 1.32 -24.72 12.89
C ILE A 10 1.88 -24.43 14.28
N GLU A 11 1.75 -25.35 15.23
CA GLU A 11 2.24 -25.19 16.59
C GLU A 11 3.76 -25.06 16.68
N GLU A 12 4.51 -25.72 15.79
CA GLU A 12 5.97 -25.52 15.66
C GLU A 12 6.34 -24.08 15.31
N ASP A 13 5.60 -23.42 14.40
CA ASP A 13 5.84 -22.02 14.00
C ASP A 13 4.53 -21.42 13.45
N TYR A 14 3.87 -20.58 14.27
CA TYR A 14 2.61 -19.91 13.88
C TYR A 14 2.75 -18.98 12.67
N LEU A 15 3.96 -18.57 12.28
CA LEU A 15 4.18 -17.80 11.05
C LEU A 15 3.77 -18.60 9.80
N ARG A 16 3.70 -19.90 9.89
CA ARG A 16 3.22 -20.77 8.81
C ARG A 16 1.78 -20.47 8.39
N ILE A 17 0.94 -19.94 9.29
CA ILE A 17 -0.39 -19.47 8.95
C ILE A 17 -0.31 -18.32 7.92
N ILE A 18 0.54 -17.32 8.18
CA ILE A 18 0.69 -16.16 7.26
C ILE A 18 1.34 -16.61 5.94
N ARG A 19 2.32 -17.50 6.01
CA ARG A 19 2.92 -18.12 4.81
C ARG A 19 1.90 -18.91 4.02
N PHE A 20 1.00 -19.64 4.67
CA PHE A 20 -0.06 -20.37 4.01
C PHE A 20 -0.99 -19.42 3.25
N ILE A 21 -1.41 -18.30 3.84
CA ILE A 21 -2.17 -17.24 3.15
C ILE A 21 -1.41 -16.78 1.90
N ARG A 22 -0.13 -16.44 2.05
CA ARG A 22 0.71 -15.98 0.94
C ARG A 22 0.79 -16.99 -0.20
N PHE A 23 1.00 -18.27 0.11
CA PHE A 23 1.05 -19.33 -0.90
C PHE A 23 -0.32 -19.59 -1.52
N SER A 24 -1.42 -19.49 -0.75
CA SER A 24 -2.78 -19.61 -1.29
C SER A 24 -3.07 -18.50 -2.32
N ILE A 25 -2.65 -17.26 -2.05
CA ILE A 25 -2.76 -16.15 -3.00
C ILE A 25 -1.88 -16.39 -4.23
N TYR A 26 -0.64 -16.84 -4.03
CA TYR A 26 0.33 -17.03 -5.11
C TYR A 26 -0.09 -18.12 -6.09
N TYR A 27 -0.46 -19.30 -5.58
CA TYR A 27 -0.75 -20.46 -6.42
C TYR A 27 -2.19 -20.53 -6.90
N ASN A 28 -3.15 -20.06 -6.13
CA ASN A 28 -4.60 -20.02 -6.42
C ASN A 28 -5.20 -21.28 -7.12
N HIS A 29 -4.59 -22.46 -6.93
CA HIS A 29 -4.92 -23.62 -7.76
C HIS A 29 -5.99 -24.54 -7.19
N LYS A 30 -6.30 -24.45 -5.90
CA LYS A 30 -7.30 -25.29 -5.23
C LYS A 30 -7.84 -24.59 -4.00
N LYS A 31 -9.10 -24.83 -3.71
CA LYS A 31 -9.64 -24.49 -2.37
C LYS A 31 -8.80 -25.24 -1.33
N PRO A 32 -8.37 -24.56 -0.27
CA PRO A 32 -7.74 -25.23 0.86
C PRO A 32 -8.67 -26.34 1.38
N ASP A 33 -8.11 -27.45 1.85
CA ASP A 33 -8.88 -28.49 2.50
C ASP A 33 -9.45 -27.98 3.83
N VAL A 34 -10.61 -28.54 4.22
CA VAL A 34 -11.36 -28.12 5.42
C VAL A 34 -10.52 -28.29 6.67
N GLU A 35 -9.82 -29.42 6.79
CA GLU A 35 -8.95 -29.73 7.93
C GLU A 35 -7.86 -28.65 8.13
N THR A 36 -7.21 -28.22 7.05
CA THR A 36 -6.20 -27.14 7.10
C THR A 36 -6.82 -25.84 7.59
N ILE A 37 -8.01 -25.48 7.08
CA ILE A 37 -8.68 -24.22 7.48
C ILE A 37 -9.11 -24.27 8.96
N GLU A 38 -9.64 -25.38 9.42
CA GLU A 38 -10.02 -25.56 10.83
C GLU A 38 -8.80 -25.49 11.75
N SER A 39 -7.71 -26.20 11.41
CA SER A 39 -6.46 -26.15 12.16
C SER A 39 -5.91 -24.72 12.25
N ILE A 40 -5.97 -23.94 11.16
CA ILE A 40 -5.59 -22.54 11.18
C ILE A 40 -6.48 -21.74 12.12
N LYS A 41 -7.81 -21.87 12.03
CA LYS A 41 -8.77 -21.12 12.86
C LYS A 41 -8.56 -21.39 14.36
N LEU A 42 -8.31 -22.63 14.73
CA LEU A 42 -8.02 -23.03 16.13
C LEU A 42 -6.73 -22.41 16.66
N ASN A 43 -5.75 -22.19 15.78
CA ASN A 43 -4.39 -21.73 16.13
C ASN A 43 -4.14 -20.24 15.91
N LEU A 44 -5.14 -19.43 15.53
CA LEU A 44 -4.98 -17.99 15.25
C LEU A 44 -4.42 -17.20 16.44
N SER A 45 -4.74 -17.59 17.67
CA SER A 45 -4.22 -16.96 18.88
C SER A 45 -2.69 -16.98 18.98
N GLY A 46 -2.07 -18.03 18.40
CA GLY A 46 -0.62 -18.20 18.35
C GLY A 46 0.12 -17.11 17.55
N ILE A 47 -0.56 -16.39 16.66
CA ILE A 47 0.02 -15.26 15.91
C ILE A 47 0.56 -14.17 16.85
N LYS A 48 -0.06 -14.01 18.04
CA LYS A 48 0.40 -13.04 19.06
C LYS A 48 1.80 -13.35 19.60
N LYS A 49 2.26 -14.59 19.49
CA LYS A 49 3.59 -15.04 19.93
C LYS A 49 4.70 -14.69 18.92
N ILE A 50 4.34 -14.30 17.70
CA ILE A 50 5.31 -13.99 16.63
C ILE A 50 5.78 -12.53 16.75
N SER A 51 7.06 -12.28 16.52
CA SER A 51 7.59 -10.92 16.49
C SER A 51 6.97 -10.11 15.34
N LYS A 52 6.78 -8.80 15.57
CA LYS A 52 6.16 -7.90 14.60
C LYS A 52 6.96 -7.80 13.30
N GLU A 53 8.27 -7.89 13.40
CA GLU A 53 9.20 -7.86 12.27
C GLU A 53 8.99 -9.07 11.35
N ARG A 54 8.82 -10.28 11.92
CA ARG A 54 8.55 -11.50 11.15
C ARG A 54 7.19 -11.40 10.43
N ILE A 55 6.16 -10.91 11.12
CA ILE A 55 4.82 -10.69 10.54
C ILE A 55 4.92 -9.67 9.41
N LEU A 56 5.57 -8.53 9.65
CA LEU A 56 5.71 -7.47 8.66
C LEU A 56 6.50 -7.94 7.42
N SER A 57 7.54 -8.76 7.62
CA SER A 57 8.29 -9.36 6.51
C SER A 57 7.39 -10.21 5.59
N GLU A 58 6.49 -11.03 6.14
CA GLU A 58 5.54 -11.80 5.32
C GLU A 58 4.48 -10.89 4.67
N LEU A 59 4.02 -9.81 5.34
CA LEU A 59 3.13 -8.82 4.75
C LEU A 59 3.77 -8.11 3.54
N TYR A 60 5.06 -7.76 3.62
CA TYR A 60 5.79 -7.21 2.47
C TYR A 60 5.80 -8.19 1.29
N LYS A 61 6.04 -9.48 1.55
CA LYS A 61 6.00 -10.50 0.49
C LYS A 61 4.59 -10.66 -0.12
N ILE A 62 3.54 -10.58 0.71
CA ILE A 62 2.15 -10.61 0.23
C ILE A 62 1.85 -9.40 -0.65
N SER A 63 2.26 -8.19 -0.23
CA SER A 63 2.02 -6.96 -0.99
C SER A 63 2.72 -6.91 -2.36
N GLN A 64 3.74 -7.73 -2.56
CA GLN A 64 4.48 -7.85 -3.83
C GLN A 64 3.93 -8.93 -4.78
N LEU A 65 2.90 -9.67 -4.37
CA LEU A 65 2.32 -10.71 -5.22
C LEU A 65 1.59 -10.09 -6.42
N LYS A 66 1.98 -10.48 -7.64
CA LYS A 66 1.36 -9.99 -8.89
C LYS A 66 -0.14 -10.24 -8.97
N LYS A 67 -0.60 -11.35 -8.37
CA LYS A 67 -2.01 -11.76 -8.35
C LYS A 67 -2.63 -11.55 -6.96
N LEU A 68 -2.40 -10.38 -6.36
CA LEU A 68 -2.93 -10.07 -5.03
C LEU A 68 -4.48 -10.12 -4.99
N ASN A 69 -5.15 -9.90 -6.12
CA ASN A 69 -6.61 -10.06 -6.27
C ASN A 69 -7.10 -11.47 -5.92
N ASN A 70 -6.27 -12.53 -6.02
CA ASN A 70 -6.64 -13.87 -5.60
C ASN A 70 -7.03 -13.95 -4.10
N LEU A 71 -6.62 -12.97 -3.29
CA LEU A 71 -7.09 -12.84 -1.90
C LEU A 71 -8.61 -12.68 -1.81
N LEU A 72 -9.24 -12.10 -2.83
CA LEU A 72 -10.69 -11.86 -2.88
C LEU A 72 -11.47 -13.12 -3.31
N GLU A 73 -10.83 -14.03 -4.02
CA GLU A 73 -11.50 -15.20 -4.62
C GLU A 73 -11.82 -16.30 -3.60
N ASN A 74 -11.02 -16.41 -2.53
CA ASN A 74 -11.21 -17.42 -1.50
C ASN A 74 -11.73 -16.82 -0.20
N LYS A 75 -13.00 -17.06 0.11
CA LYS A 75 -13.68 -16.51 1.29
C LYS A 75 -13.00 -16.89 2.62
N ASP A 76 -12.50 -18.12 2.77
CA ASP A 76 -11.85 -18.54 4.00
C ASP A 76 -10.51 -17.82 4.18
N ILE A 77 -9.69 -17.74 3.12
CA ILE A 77 -8.41 -17.03 3.16
C ILE A 77 -8.63 -15.53 3.43
N LYS A 78 -9.63 -14.92 2.76
CA LYS A 78 -10.04 -13.53 3.00
C LYS A 78 -10.40 -13.30 4.47
N ASN A 79 -11.23 -14.15 5.04
CA ASN A 79 -11.66 -14.02 6.43
C ASN A 79 -10.51 -14.22 7.41
N ILE A 80 -9.65 -15.22 7.22
CA ILE A 80 -8.47 -15.45 8.06
C ILE A 80 -7.53 -14.25 7.97
N PHE A 81 -7.29 -13.71 6.78
CA PHE A 81 -6.48 -12.52 6.58
C PHE A 81 -7.01 -11.33 7.40
N LEU A 82 -8.32 -11.06 7.34
CA LEU A 82 -8.94 -9.95 8.07
C LEU A 82 -8.94 -10.15 9.60
N ILE A 83 -9.00 -11.40 10.09
CA ILE A 83 -8.87 -11.69 11.52
C ILE A 83 -7.45 -11.39 12.01
N ILE A 84 -6.43 -11.74 11.21
CA ILE A 84 -5.02 -11.51 11.56
C ILE A 84 -4.64 -10.03 11.41
N PHE A 85 -5.15 -9.37 10.36
CA PHE A 85 -4.81 -8.01 9.96
C PHE A 85 -6.04 -7.10 9.89
N PRO A 86 -6.76 -6.87 11.01
CA PRO A 86 -7.98 -6.05 11.00
C PRO A 86 -7.73 -4.59 10.57
N GLU A 87 -6.50 -4.10 10.67
CA GLU A 87 -6.10 -2.79 10.19
C GLU A 87 -5.95 -2.71 8.66
N LEU A 88 -5.84 -3.85 7.97
CA LEU A 88 -5.83 -3.94 6.50
C LEU A 88 -7.23 -4.26 5.96
N LYS A 89 -8.25 -3.61 6.50
CA LYS A 89 -9.69 -3.95 6.31
C LYS A 89 -10.24 -3.63 4.93
N TYR A 90 -9.58 -2.76 4.16
CA TYR A 90 -10.08 -2.30 2.87
C TYR A 90 -9.63 -3.19 1.70
N ILE A 91 -9.65 -4.50 1.88
CA ILE A 91 -9.15 -5.45 0.87
C ILE A 91 -9.98 -5.44 -0.42
N ASP A 92 -11.26 -5.06 -0.38
CA ASP A 92 -12.09 -4.96 -1.59
C ASP A 92 -11.61 -3.88 -2.57
N ARG A 93 -10.80 -2.91 -2.09
CA ARG A 93 -10.13 -1.92 -2.95
C ARG A 93 -9.10 -2.54 -3.91
N ILE A 94 -8.63 -3.77 -3.63
CA ILE A 94 -7.70 -4.52 -4.49
C ILE A 94 -8.29 -4.77 -5.87
N GLU A 95 -9.61 -4.94 -6.00
CA GLU A 95 -10.27 -5.14 -7.29
C GLU A 95 -10.00 -3.97 -8.24
N ASN A 96 -10.20 -2.73 -7.75
CA ASN A 96 -9.94 -1.53 -8.54
C ASN A 96 -8.44 -1.35 -8.84
N LEU A 97 -7.58 -1.69 -7.87
CA LEU A 97 -6.14 -1.65 -8.08
C LEU A 97 -5.70 -2.62 -9.18
N TYR A 98 -6.27 -3.83 -9.21
CA TYR A 98 -5.94 -4.82 -10.23
C TYR A 98 -6.19 -4.27 -11.64
N HIS A 99 -7.30 -3.54 -11.86
CA HIS A 99 -7.55 -2.87 -13.14
C HIS A 99 -6.48 -1.83 -13.50
N LEU A 100 -5.98 -1.08 -12.51
CA LEU A 100 -4.91 -0.10 -12.74
C LEU A 100 -3.57 -0.75 -13.09
N LEU A 101 -3.26 -1.87 -12.46
CA LEU A 101 -1.99 -2.60 -12.70
C LEU A 101 -1.94 -3.25 -14.09
N GLN A 102 -3.09 -3.49 -14.73
CA GLN A 102 -3.14 -4.00 -16.11
C GLN A 102 -2.78 -2.94 -17.16
N THR A 103 -2.70 -1.68 -16.77
CA THR A 103 -2.55 -0.52 -17.69
C THR A 103 -1.22 0.22 -17.53
N ASP A 104 -0.32 -0.29 -16.73
CA ASP A 104 0.99 0.33 -16.41
C ASP A 104 0.91 1.78 -15.90
N ILE A 105 -0.29 2.22 -15.47
CA ILE A 105 -0.50 3.57 -14.93
C ILE A 105 0.26 3.78 -13.63
N VAL A 106 0.30 2.76 -12.80
CA VAL A 106 1.03 2.75 -11.54
C VAL A 106 1.82 1.45 -11.38
N ILE A 107 2.91 1.55 -10.63
CA ILE A 107 3.73 0.39 -10.29
C ILE A 107 3.25 -0.14 -8.94
N GLN A 108 3.04 -1.45 -8.84
CA GLN A 108 2.74 -2.10 -7.58
C GLN A 108 3.94 -2.00 -6.64
N THR A 109 3.76 -1.26 -5.55
CA THR A 109 4.75 -1.16 -4.47
C THR A 109 4.10 -1.49 -3.13
N PRO A 110 4.86 -2.02 -2.15
CA PRO A 110 4.33 -2.27 -0.82
C PRO A 110 3.68 -1.02 -0.19
N GLU A 111 4.28 0.14 -0.41
CA GLU A 111 3.78 1.41 0.10
C GLU A 111 2.38 1.74 -0.45
N LEU A 112 2.16 1.56 -1.76
CA LEU A 112 0.87 1.77 -2.39
C LEU A 112 -0.16 0.76 -1.87
N ILE A 113 0.20 -0.53 -1.79
CA ILE A 113 -0.68 -1.59 -1.28
C ILE A 113 -1.10 -1.29 0.16
N PHE A 114 -0.15 -1.00 1.06
CA PHE A 114 -0.48 -0.70 2.45
C PHE A 114 -1.34 0.56 2.58
N SER A 115 -1.12 1.59 1.74
CA SER A 115 -2.00 2.76 1.74
C SER A 115 -3.43 2.39 1.36
N ILE A 116 -3.62 1.63 0.27
CA ILE A 116 -4.93 1.21 -0.20
C ILE A 116 -5.68 0.39 0.85
N LEU A 117 -4.98 -0.52 1.55
CA LEU A 117 -5.58 -1.43 2.51
C LEU A 117 -5.85 -0.80 3.89
N SER A 118 -5.06 0.22 4.30
CA SER A 118 -5.10 0.72 5.68
C SER A 118 -5.65 2.14 5.83
N ILE A 119 -5.56 3.01 4.81
CA ILE A 119 -5.95 4.41 4.98
C ILE A 119 -7.46 4.56 4.97
N ASP A 120 -7.97 5.23 6.00
CA ASP A 120 -9.34 5.71 6.13
C ASP A 120 -9.34 7.24 6.40
N GLU A 121 -10.54 7.77 6.69
CA GLU A 121 -10.71 9.18 7.07
C GLU A 121 -10.35 9.45 8.54
N LYS A 122 -9.81 8.45 9.24
CA LYS A 122 -9.41 8.51 10.64
C LYS A 122 -7.91 8.19 10.77
N ASN A 123 -7.55 7.42 11.77
CA ASN A 123 -6.17 7.14 12.14
C ASN A 123 -5.75 5.66 11.99
N ASN A 124 -6.47 4.87 11.18
CA ASN A 124 -6.21 3.44 11.06
C ASN A 124 -4.81 3.14 10.49
N SER A 125 -4.31 3.97 9.56
CA SER A 125 -2.94 3.84 9.03
C SER A 125 -1.87 4.18 10.08
N GLU A 126 -2.14 5.07 11.01
CA GLU A 126 -1.26 5.37 12.14
C GLU A 126 -1.22 4.19 13.13
N TYR A 127 -2.38 3.59 13.40
CA TYR A 127 -2.45 2.37 14.20
C TYR A 127 -1.65 1.23 13.56
N PHE A 128 -1.79 1.01 12.23
CA PHE A 128 -0.98 0.05 11.49
C PHE A 128 0.52 0.35 11.66
N ALA A 129 0.92 1.60 11.49
CA ALA A 129 2.31 2.03 11.62
C ALA A 129 2.88 1.76 13.02
N HIS A 130 2.11 2.04 14.06
CA HIS A 130 2.51 1.80 15.45
C HIS A 130 2.57 0.30 15.77
N LYS A 131 1.53 -0.46 15.38
CA LYS A 131 1.41 -1.90 15.67
C LYS A 131 2.59 -2.71 15.12
N TYR A 132 3.05 -2.39 13.89
CA TYR A 132 4.12 -3.14 13.22
C TYR A 132 5.47 -2.44 13.23
N LYS A 133 5.59 -1.27 13.86
CA LYS A 133 6.85 -0.49 13.92
C LYS A 133 7.47 -0.33 12.53
N ILE A 134 6.66 0.10 11.56
CA ILE A 134 7.08 0.25 10.17
C ILE A 134 8.19 1.29 10.03
N SER A 135 8.94 1.22 8.91
CA SER A 135 10.02 2.17 8.63
C SER A 135 9.51 3.61 8.54
N ASN A 136 10.37 4.57 8.87
CA ASN A 136 10.06 6.00 8.72
C ASN A 136 9.70 6.37 7.27
N LYS A 137 10.29 5.70 6.28
CA LYS A 137 9.98 5.89 4.86
C LYS A 137 8.51 5.53 4.59
N LEU A 138 8.08 4.35 5.00
CA LEU A 138 6.69 3.91 4.82
C LEU A 138 5.72 4.79 5.60
N LYS A 139 6.05 5.16 6.86
CA LYS A 139 5.22 6.07 7.66
C LYS A 139 5.02 7.42 6.97
N LYS A 140 6.10 8.03 6.45
CA LYS A 140 6.02 9.29 5.69
C LYS A 140 5.13 9.16 4.46
N TYR A 141 5.21 8.02 3.74
CA TYR A 141 4.40 7.78 2.58
C TYR A 141 2.91 7.64 2.94
N LEU A 142 2.56 6.84 3.97
CA LEU A 142 1.18 6.70 4.42
C LEU A 142 0.59 8.04 4.87
N ASN A 143 1.35 8.83 5.63
CA ASN A 143 0.93 10.17 6.06
C ASN A 143 0.73 11.10 4.85
N PHE A 144 1.60 11.03 3.84
CA PHE A 144 1.45 11.80 2.61
C PHE A 144 0.13 11.48 1.91
N ILE A 145 -0.18 10.21 1.68
CA ILE A 145 -1.42 9.78 1.03
C ILE A 145 -2.63 10.18 1.88
N SER A 146 -2.62 9.88 3.19
CA SER A 146 -3.73 10.19 4.11
C SER A 146 -4.05 11.68 4.15
N ASN A 147 -3.05 12.53 4.36
CA ASN A 147 -3.24 13.98 4.46
C ASN A 147 -3.76 14.60 3.16
N ASN A 148 -3.27 14.15 2.00
CA ASN A 148 -3.73 14.66 0.72
C ASN A 148 -5.10 14.09 0.33
N TYR A 149 -5.43 12.87 0.76
CA TYR A 149 -6.77 12.30 0.61
C TYR A 149 -7.81 13.09 1.42
N LEU A 150 -7.52 13.44 2.68
CA LEU A 150 -8.41 14.28 3.48
C LEU A 150 -8.64 15.63 2.82
N LYS A 151 -7.60 16.31 2.33
CA LYS A 151 -7.75 17.55 1.57
C LYS A 151 -8.61 17.40 0.33
N PHE A 152 -8.49 16.27 -0.37
CA PHE A 152 -9.33 15.96 -1.52
C PHE A 152 -10.80 15.73 -1.13
N LYS A 153 -11.06 15.12 0.03
CA LYS A 153 -12.43 14.94 0.57
C LYS A 153 -13.07 16.29 0.92
N ASP A 154 -12.32 17.19 1.52
CA ASP A 154 -12.79 18.53 1.88
C ASP A 154 -13.02 19.40 0.65
N GLU A 155 -12.10 19.35 -0.33
CA GLU A 155 -12.17 20.13 -1.58
C GLU A 155 -11.98 19.22 -2.80
N LYS A 156 -13.07 18.79 -3.44
CA LYS A 156 -13.03 17.89 -4.61
C LYS A 156 -12.19 18.42 -5.79
N ASN A 157 -12.00 19.73 -5.87
CA ASN A 157 -11.17 20.37 -6.88
C ASN A 157 -9.69 20.48 -6.47
N TYR A 158 -9.31 20.01 -5.28
CA TYR A 158 -7.95 20.11 -4.74
C TYR A 158 -6.87 19.69 -5.73
N LEU A 159 -7.06 18.59 -6.47
CA LEU A 159 -6.08 18.11 -7.44
C LEU A 159 -6.02 18.96 -8.72
N LYS A 160 -7.13 19.65 -9.09
CA LYS A 160 -7.18 20.53 -10.27
C LYS A 160 -6.69 21.93 -9.96
N LYS A 161 -6.97 22.42 -8.76
CA LYS A 161 -6.50 23.71 -8.28
C LYS A 161 -5.00 23.68 -8.17
N ASP A 162 -4.32 24.65 -8.80
CA ASP A 162 -2.86 24.70 -8.82
C ASP A 162 -2.18 23.42 -9.34
N PHE A 163 -2.76 22.73 -10.31
CA PHE A 163 -2.33 21.42 -10.79
C PHE A 163 -0.81 21.32 -11.04
N LYS A 164 -0.25 22.28 -11.81
CA LYS A 164 1.19 22.31 -12.10
C LYS A 164 2.04 22.52 -10.83
N LYS A 165 1.58 23.37 -9.92
CA LYS A 165 2.24 23.62 -8.64
C LYS A 165 2.23 22.39 -7.73
N ASN A 166 1.12 21.63 -7.72
CA ASN A 166 1.02 20.39 -6.98
C ASN A 166 1.96 19.32 -7.55
N ILE A 167 2.06 19.21 -8.89
CA ILE A 167 3.01 18.30 -9.55
C ILE A 167 4.45 18.67 -9.22
N TYR A 168 4.77 19.98 -9.23
CA TYR A 168 6.11 20.46 -8.86
C TYR A 168 6.46 20.12 -7.40
N LYS A 169 5.55 20.40 -6.47
CA LYS A 169 5.77 20.19 -5.03
C LYS A 169 5.82 18.73 -4.61
N LEU A 170 4.92 17.92 -5.16
CA LEU A 170 4.71 16.54 -4.71
C LEU A 170 5.45 15.52 -5.58
N GLY A 171 5.81 15.89 -6.81
CA GLY A 171 6.39 14.99 -7.80
C GLY A 171 5.34 14.15 -8.53
N LYS A 172 5.62 13.84 -9.81
CA LYS A 172 4.70 13.09 -10.68
C LYS A 172 4.31 11.73 -10.10
N VAL A 173 5.27 10.96 -9.59
CA VAL A 173 5.04 9.62 -9.04
C VAL A 173 4.10 9.67 -7.83
N ASN A 174 4.34 10.59 -6.91
CA ASN A 174 3.51 10.72 -5.71
C ASN A 174 2.08 11.14 -6.05
N ILE A 175 1.89 12.05 -7.02
CA ILE A 175 0.54 12.42 -7.46
C ILE A 175 -0.16 11.27 -8.17
N LYS A 176 0.53 10.52 -9.03
CA LYS A 176 -0.06 9.33 -9.66
C LYS A 176 -0.51 8.32 -8.62
N ASN A 177 0.32 8.03 -7.62
CA ASN A 177 -0.03 7.13 -6.53
C ASN A 177 -1.21 7.64 -5.69
N LEU A 178 -1.29 8.95 -5.42
CA LEU A 178 -2.42 9.56 -4.73
C LEU A 178 -3.71 9.41 -5.55
N ILE A 179 -3.68 9.67 -6.84
CA ILE A 179 -4.84 9.53 -7.73
C ILE A 179 -5.27 8.06 -7.84
N ALA A 180 -4.32 7.14 -7.93
CA ALA A 180 -4.58 5.70 -7.91
C ALA A 180 -5.24 5.27 -6.59
N PHE A 181 -4.74 5.78 -5.46
CA PHE A 181 -5.36 5.55 -4.16
C PHE A 181 -6.80 6.06 -4.12
N ILE A 182 -7.05 7.32 -4.54
CA ILE A 182 -8.40 7.92 -4.56
C ILE A 182 -9.34 7.09 -5.45
N TYR A 183 -8.88 6.67 -6.63
CA TYR A 183 -9.65 5.80 -7.52
C TYR A 183 -10.05 4.48 -6.85
N CYS A 184 -9.12 3.85 -6.12
CA CYS A 184 -9.37 2.61 -5.41
C CYS A 184 -10.31 2.81 -4.21
N ALA A 185 -10.19 3.95 -3.50
CA ALA A 185 -10.91 4.22 -2.26
C ALA A 185 -12.36 4.67 -2.50
N ASP A 186 -12.59 5.59 -3.42
CA ASP A 186 -13.86 6.31 -3.53
C ASP A 186 -14.64 6.08 -4.84
N LYS A 187 -14.02 5.49 -5.86
CA LYS A 187 -14.64 5.29 -7.19
C LYS A 187 -15.23 6.59 -7.80
N ILE A 188 -14.65 7.75 -7.45
CA ILE A 188 -15.22 9.07 -7.82
C ILE A 188 -15.09 9.35 -9.31
N PHE A 189 -14.06 8.83 -9.97
CA PHE A 189 -13.88 9.02 -11.41
C PHE A 189 -13.95 7.69 -12.15
N SER A 190 -14.44 7.79 -13.40
CA SER A 190 -14.35 6.68 -14.33
C SER A 190 -12.88 6.41 -14.68
N PHE A 191 -12.59 5.19 -15.13
CA PHE A 191 -11.27 4.81 -15.60
C PHE A 191 -10.74 5.74 -16.72
N ASN A 192 -11.62 6.17 -17.65
CA ASN A 192 -11.26 7.11 -18.71
C ASN A 192 -10.83 8.48 -18.14
N THR A 193 -11.50 8.97 -17.11
CA THR A 193 -11.14 10.23 -16.43
C THR A 193 -9.78 10.08 -15.75
N LEU A 194 -9.54 8.97 -15.08
CA LEU A 194 -8.25 8.68 -14.46
C LEU A 194 -7.13 8.71 -15.51
N ASN A 195 -7.28 7.98 -16.62
CA ASN A 195 -6.28 7.94 -17.69
C ASN A 195 -5.97 9.34 -18.25
N LYS A 196 -7.00 10.18 -18.42
CA LYS A 196 -6.80 11.55 -18.86
C LYS A 196 -5.96 12.34 -17.87
N ILE A 197 -6.24 12.26 -16.57
CA ILE A 197 -5.50 12.96 -15.53
C ILE A 197 -4.03 12.47 -15.51
N ILE A 198 -3.80 11.17 -15.61
CA ILE A 198 -2.44 10.58 -15.61
C ILE A 198 -1.64 11.08 -16.84
N ASN A 199 -2.27 11.09 -18.02
CA ASN A 199 -1.65 11.61 -19.24
C ASN A 199 -1.32 13.11 -19.11
N ASP A 200 -2.16 13.89 -18.47
CA ASP A 200 -1.92 15.32 -18.23
C ASP A 200 -0.72 15.52 -17.26
N ILE A 201 -0.59 14.65 -16.25
CA ILE A 201 0.59 14.64 -15.34
C ILE A 201 1.85 14.33 -16.14
N ASP A 202 1.84 13.32 -17.01
CA ASP A 202 3.01 12.92 -17.78
C ASP A 202 3.46 14.00 -18.75
N LYS A 203 2.51 14.66 -19.41
CA LYS A 203 2.77 15.77 -20.35
C LYS A 203 3.18 17.07 -19.65
N THR A 204 2.92 17.22 -18.34
CA THR A 204 3.28 18.44 -17.62
C THR A 204 4.80 18.57 -17.53
N ASN A 205 5.34 19.62 -18.12
CA ASN A 205 6.75 19.95 -17.95
C ASN A 205 6.96 20.58 -16.56
N ILE A 206 7.89 20.02 -15.78
CA ILE A 206 8.28 20.54 -14.47
C ILE A 206 9.56 21.36 -14.71
N PRO A 207 9.52 22.70 -14.52
CA PRO A 207 10.71 23.49 -14.66
C PRO A 207 11.73 23.10 -13.56
N ASN A 208 12.98 22.96 -13.95
CA ASN A 208 14.06 22.86 -12.98
C ASN A 208 14.19 24.18 -12.23
N PHE A 209 14.40 24.09 -10.92
CA PHE A 209 14.75 25.29 -10.15
C PHE A 209 16.07 25.86 -10.69
N PRO A 210 16.12 27.12 -11.12
CA PRO A 210 17.27 27.66 -11.85
C PRO A 210 18.52 27.77 -10.98
N PHE A 211 18.37 27.82 -9.66
CA PHE A 211 19.46 27.94 -8.71
C PHE A 211 19.75 26.58 -8.07
N ASN A 212 20.98 26.11 -8.19
CA ASN A 212 21.50 24.96 -7.45
C ASN A 212 22.61 25.43 -6.50
N GLY A 213 23.04 24.54 -5.58
CA GLY A 213 24.07 24.88 -4.61
C GLY A 213 25.38 25.38 -5.26
N LYS A 214 25.73 24.78 -6.42
CA LYS A 214 26.92 25.20 -7.18
C LYS A 214 26.80 26.64 -7.66
N TYR A 215 25.66 27.02 -8.24
CA TYR A 215 25.39 28.40 -8.66
C TYR A 215 25.46 29.38 -7.48
N LEU A 216 24.90 29.01 -6.32
CA LEU A 216 24.92 29.84 -5.12
C LEU A 216 26.36 30.05 -4.59
N MET A 217 27.20 29.00 -4.63
CA MET A 217 28.62 29.12 -4.29
C MET A 217 29.39 30.01 -5.27
N GLU A 218 29.10 29.90 -6.57
CA GLU A 218 29.67 30.82 -7.61
C GLU A 218 29.26 32.29 -7.39
N GLN A 219 28.11 32.54 -6.73
CA GLN A 219 27.65 33.86 -6.33
C GLN A 219 28.20 34.31 -4.96
N GLY A 220 29.16 33.57 -4.39
CA GLY A 220 29.85 33.98 -3.16
C GLY A 220 29.22 33.50 -1.86
N LEU A 221 28.24 32.53 -1.92
CA LEU A 221 27.73 31.89 -0.72
C LEU A 221 28.70 30.78 -0.27
N GLU A 222 29.14 30.86 0.97
CA GLU A 222 29.98 29.83 1.58
C GLU A 222 29.26 28.51 1.73
N ASP A 223 30.00 27.40 1.53
CA ASP A 223 29.50 26.04 1.71
C ASP A 223 29.00 25.85 3.15
N GLY A 224 27.81 25.30 3.32
CA GLY A 224 27.26 25.02 4.64
C GLY A 224 25.73 25.08 4.76
N LYS A 225 25.24 25.14 6.02
CA LYS A 225 23.81 25.13 6.36
C LYS A 225 22.97 26.22 5.67
N LYS A 226 23.56 27.30 5.20
CA LYS A 226 22.85 28.41 4.53
C LYS A 226 22.41 28.08 3.10
N ILE A 227 23.04 27.11 2.45
CA ILE A 227 22.70 26.70 1.06
C ILE A 227 21.51 25.70 1.03
N GLY A 228 21.15 25.11 2.16
CA GLY A 228 20.09 24.10 2.27
C GLY A 228 18.76 24.59 2.82
N TYR A 229 18.54 25.89 2.99
CA TYR A 229 17.28 26.47 3.47
C TYR A 229 16.48 27.06 2.32
#